data_1136106254d2dc25b319656cfcf53137
#
_entry.id   1136106254d2dc25b319656cfcf53137
#
_cell.length_a   1.000
_cell.length_b   1.000
_cell.length_c   1.000
_cell.angle_alpha   90.00
_cell.angle_beta   90.00
_cell.angle_gamma   90.00
#
_symmetry.space_group_name_H-M   'P 1'
#
loop_
_entity.id
_entity.type
_entity.pdbx_description
1 polymer ?
#
loop_
_entity_poly.entity_id
_entity_poly.type
_entity_poly.pdbx_seq_one_letter_code
_entity_poly.pdbx_strand_id
1 'polypeptide(L)'
;VKRFHYSALCALLGATLPVVSVAQSCNVPVIKVLAQKSLGLTVMEKSLPDYEKKTGTKIEISYFGENDRRAKSRLDASTGAGSYQVYYVDEANVSEFATAGWIVPLLKYYPNEADYNDFLPGRRAVASYKGVAYFAPLIGGSDFLFYRRDILEKAHMPVPRTLDELVADIKKLNAPPNLYGWVARGQRGSGMNVWRWAPFMLAEGGTWTDKQQQPAFNSPSAVKATQLYTDLFKYAPPGSTTYDWSNALEAFRSGKVAFMIESTPFADWMEDPTKSSVADKVGYVRPPAPLPSAAYGHGLAISAVGAKDECTRQAAGKFIAWATSKEQEQARLRDNVFSDYNRTSTIESDYFQKHVKPQILAGLKDTTPVSKVTFWPSPQWPDIGDNLGVALEEIFTGTQKDIQGALNDSTQYAQDAMEHARK
;
A
#
# COMPACT_ATOMS: atom_id res chain seq x y z
N VAL A 1 -27.44 91.34 -17.15
CA VAL A 1 -28.21 90.25 -16.51
C VAL A 1 -27.33 89.05 -16.42
N LYS A 2 -26.68 88.78 -15.23
CA LYS A 2 -25.87 87.60 -14.96
C LYS A 2 -26.72 86.63 -14.15
N ARG A 3 -26.93 85.41 -14.67
CA ARG A 3 -27.51 84.27 -13.93
C ARG A 3 -26.44 83.47 -13.24
N PHE A 4 -26.53 83.40 -11.93
CA PHE A 4 -25.74 82.44 -11.11
C PHE A 4 -26.42 81.06 -11.08
N HIS A 5 -25.65 80.02 -11.37
CA HIS A 5 -26.09 78.64 -11.19
C HIS A 5 -25.44 78.11 -9.91
N TYR A 6 -26.24 77.68 -8.93
CA TYR A 6 -25.80 76.91 -7.78
C TYR A 6 -25.85 75.45 -8.13
N SER A 7 -24.69 74.83 -8.16
CA SER A 7 -24.58 73.34 -8.23
C SER A 7 -24.55 72.79 -6.82
N ALA A 8 -25.58 72.02 -6.43
CA ALA A 8 -25.61 71.27 -5.18
C ALA A 8 -24.82 70.01 -5.32
N LEU A 9 -23.74 69.85 -4.54
CA LEU A 9 -22.92 68.62 -4.46
C LEU A 9 -23.55 67.73 -3.41
N CYS A 10 -24.26 66.66 -3.85
CA CYS A 10 -24.70 65.55 -2.93
C CYS A 10 -23.53 64.63 -2.64
N ALA A 11 -22.95 64.69 -1.46
CA ALA A 11 -22.01 63.74 -0.95
C ALA A 11 -22.75 62.48 -0.49
N LEU A 12 -22.68 61.40 -1.28
CA LEU A 12 -23.12 60.05 -0.88
C LEU A 12 -22.05 59.43 0.07
N LEU A 13 -22.33 59.45 1.36
CA LEU A 13 -21.62 58.66 2.36
C LEU A 13 -21.98 57.17 2.16
N GLY A 14 -21.14 56.43 1.47
CA GLY A 14 -21.22 54.97 1.38
C GLY A 14 -20.85 54.34 2.72
N ALA A 15 -21.82 53.94 3.51
CA ALA A 15 -21.59 53.11 4.70
C ALA A 15 -21.21 51.69 4.26
N THR A 16 -19.92 51.37 4.27
CA THR A 16 -19.44 50.00 4.16
C THR A 16 -19.73 49.26 5.47
N LEU A 17 -20.81 48.50 5.48
CA LEU A 17 -21.06 47.53 6.56
C LEU A 17 -19.97 46.47 6.50
N PRO A 18 -19.28 46.14 7.63
CA PRO A 18 -18.37 45.01 7.67
C PRO A 18 -19.19 43.74 7.45
N VAL A 19 -18.90 43.00 6.40
CA VAL A 19 -19.40 41.63 6.24
C VAL A 19 -18.73 40.81 7.32
N VAL A 20 -19.40 40.63 8.44
CA VAL A 20 -19.00 39.64 9.46
C VAL A 20 -19.25 38.28 8.84
N SER A 21 -18.20 37.67 8.33
CA SER A 21 -18.22 36.28 7.93
C SER A 21 -18.45 35.45 9.20
N VAL A 22 -19.69 35.08 9.44
CA VAL A 22 -20.00 34.08 10.48
C VAL A 22 -19.37 32.79 10.02
N ALA A 23 -18.27 32.40 10.67
CA ALA A 23 -17.68 31.10 10.45
C ALA A 23 -18.79 30.06 10.76
N GLN A 24 -19.29 29.43 9.71
CA GLN A 24 -20.31 28.39 9.84
C GLN A 24 -19.73 27.26 10.70
N SER A 25 -20.29 27.06 11.89
CA SER A 25 -19.86 26.00 12.78
C SER A 25 -20.14 24.65 12.12
N CYS A 26 -19.08 23.98 11.65
CA CYS A 26 -19.19 22.66 11.06
C CYS A 26 -19.49 21.63 12.15
N ASN A 27 -20.70 21.09 12.16
CA ASN A 27 -21.06 19.96 12.99
C ASN A 27 -21.24 18.72 12.12
N VAL A 28 -20.28 17.81 12.16
CA VAL A 28 -20.31 16.53 11.44
C VAL A 28 -20.38 15.42 12.48
N PRO A 29 -21.56 14.82 12.71
CA PRO A 29 -21.75 13.89 13.83
C PRO A 29 -21.04 12.54 13.60
N VAL A 30 -20.88 12.12 12.35
CA VAL A 30 -20.30 10.81 12.02
C VAL A 30 -19.42 10.89 10.77
N ILE A 31 -18.26 10.24 10.83
CA ILE A 31 -17.42 9.91 9.66
C ILE A 31 -17.36 8.38 9.54
N LYS A 32 -17.80 7.87 8.40
CA LYS A 32 -17.72 6.44 8.06
C LYS A 32 -16.47 6.18 7.23
N VAL A 33 -15.72 5.17 7.64
CA VAL A 33 -14.44 4.77 7.04
C VAL A 33 -14.57 3.37 6.45
N LEU A 34 -14.25 3.20 5.19
CA LEU A 34 -14.08 1.89 4.58
C LEU A 34 -12.60 1.52 4.66
N ALA A 35 -12.25 0.45 5.35
CA ALA A 35 -10.87 0.11 5.65
C ALA A 35 -10.55 -1.38 5.48
N GLN A 36 -9.25 -1.67 5.49
CA GLN A 36 -8.66 -3.01 5.66
C GLN A 36 -8.05 -3.07 7.05
N LYS A 37 -8.22 -4.19 7.75
CA LYS A 37 -7.64 -4.35 9.07
C LYS A 37 -6.12 -4.42 9.00
N SER A 38 -5.45 -3.63 9.84
CA SER A 38 -3.99 -3.60 9.98
C SER A 38 -3.60 -3.40 11.45
N LEU A 39 -2.34 -3.71 11.80
CA LEU A 39 -1.85 -3.45 13.17
C LEU A 39 -1.95 -1.95 13.50
N GLY A 40 -1.59 -1.07 12.56
CA GLY A 40 -1.65 0.37 12.75
C GLY A 40 -3.06 0.88 13.07
N LEU A 41 -4.09 0.39 12.36
CA LEU A 41 -5.48 0.75 12.65
C LEU A 41 -5.96 0.18 13.99
N THR A 42 -5.59 -1.06 14.32
CA THR A 42 -5.95 -1.68 15.61
C THR A 42 -5.39 -0.89 16.80
N VAL A 43 -4.18 -0.34 16.68
CA VAL A 43 -3.61 0.53 17.73
C VAL A 43 -4.34 1.86 17.79
N MET A 44 -4.62 2.48 16.64
CA MET A 44 -5.33 3.74 16.54
C MET A 44 -6.75 3.65 17.16
N GLU A 45 -7.46 2.52 16.98
CA GLU A 45 -8.79 2.28 17.56
C GLU A 45 -8.81 2.44 19.07
N LYS A 46 -7.72 2.13 19.77
CA LYS A 46 -7.62 2.31 21.24
C LYS A 46 -7.77 3.78 21.66
N SER A 47 -7.41 4.72 20.78
CA SER A 47 -7.45 6.16 21.00
C SER A 47 -8.71 6.84 20.42
N LEU A 48 -9.58 6.10 19.70
CA LEU A 48 -10.81 6.67 19.13
C LEU A 48 -11.73 7.32 20.15
N PRO A 49 -12.01 6.75 21.33
CA PRO A 49 -12.90 7.38 22.31
C PRO A 49 -12.45 8.79 22.72
N ASP A 50 -11.15 9.02 22.85
CA ASP A 50 -10.60 10.32 23.20
C ASP A 50 -10.73 11.32 22.03
N TYR A 51 -10.51 10.87 20.81
CA TYR A 51 -10.72 11.67 19.61
C TYR A 51 -12.19 12.08 19.46
N GLU A 52 -13.11 11.15 19.58
CA GLU A 52 -14.56 11.38 19.49
C GLU A 52 -15.05 12.36 20.56
N LYS A 53 -14.61 12.18 21.81
CA LYS A 53 -14.91 13.10 22.92
C LYS A 53 -14.41 14.52 22.66
N LYS A 54 -13.20 14.65 22.09
CA LYS A 54 -12.57 15.94 21.79
C LYS A 54 -13.23 16.67 20.64
N THR A 55 -13.68 15.95 19.62
CA THR A 55 -14.17 16.55 18.36
C THR A 55 -15.68 16.57 18.25
N GLY A 56 -16.40 15.76 19.01
CA GLY A 56 -17.84 15.52 18.84
C GLY A 56 -18.20 14.70 17.60
N THR A 57 -17.23 14.23 16.84
CA THR A 57 -17.44 13.44 15.63
C THR A 57 -17.19 11.96 15.92
N LYS A 58 -18.18 11.11 15.74
CA LYS A 58 -18.06 9.65 15.86
C LYS A 58 -17.37 9.07 14.61
N ILE A 59 -16.53 8.07 14.81
CA ILE A 59 -15.83 7.37 13.71
C ILE A 59 -16.35 5.93 13.64
N GLU A 60 -16.94 5.57 12.50
CA GLU A 60 -17.42 4.21 12.22
C GLU A 60 -16.56 3.55 11.16
N ILE A 61 -15.81 2.51 11.53
CA ILE A 61 -14.90 1.82 10.64
C ILE A 61 -15.49 0.48 10.22
N SER A 62 -15.62 0.28 8.89
CA SER A 62 -16.01 -0.99 8.30
C SER A 62 -14.77 -1.68 7.72
N TYR A 63 -14.47 -2.88 8.19
CA TYR A 63 -13.31 -3.65 7.76
C TYR A 63 -13.68 -4.72 6.74
N PHE A 64 -12.85 -4.84 5.71
CA PHE A 64 -12.96 -5.84 4.65
C PHE A 64 -11.60 -6.46 4.36
N GLY A 65 -11.59 -7.65 3.76
CA GLY A 65 -10.39 -8.22 3.15
C GLY A 65 -9.88 -7.34 2.02
N GLU A 66 -8.63 -7.52 1.60
CA GLU A 66 -7.97 -6.58 0.67
C GLU A 66 -8.72 -6.45 -0.67
N ASN A 67 -9.03 -7.56 -1.33
CA ASN A 67 -9.75 -7.54 -2.61
C ASN A 67 -11.19 -6.99 -2.44
N ASP A 68 -11.90 -7.41 -1.39
CA ASP A 68 -13.24 -6.90 -1.08
C ASP A 68 -13.23 -5.40 -0.79
N ARG A 69 -12.22 -4.91 -0.05
CA ARG A 69 -12.05 -3.50 0.23
C ARG A 69 -11.89 -2.69 -1.06
N ARG A 70 -11.03 -3.16 -1.98
CA ARG A 70 -10.84 -2.51 -3.30
C ARG A 70 -12.13 -2.51 -4.11
N ALA A 71 -12.80 -3.65 -4.24
CA ALA A 71 -14.07 -3.77 -4.97
C ALA A 71 -15.17 -2.88 -4.38
N LYS A 72 -15.32 -2.87 -3.04
CA LYS A 72 -16.36 -2.08 -2.36
C LYS A 72 -16.11 -0.58 -2.44
N SER A 73 -14.87 -0.12 -2.27
CA SER A 73 -14.55 1.31 -2.41
C SER A 73 -14.77 1.79 -3.86
N ARG A 74 -14.39 0.98 -4.84
CA ARG A 74 -14.63 1.26 -6.26
C ARG A 74 -16.12 1.31 -6.58
N LEU A 75 -16.90 0.35 -6.08
CA LEU A 75 -18.36 0.32 -6.28
C LEU A 75 -19.05 1.53 -5.63
N ASP A 76 -18.74 1.84 -4.37
CA ASP A 76 -19.30 2.99 -3.64
C ASP A 76 -19.01 4.31 -4.37
N ALA A 77 -17.77 4.45 -4.87
CA ALA A 77 -17.34 5.63 -5.60
C ALA A 77 -17.97 5.74 -7.00
N SER A 78 -17.93 4.66 -7.80
CA SER A 78 -18.38 4.67 -9.21
C SER A 78 -19.90 4.80 -9.36
N THR A 79 -20.65 4.27 -8.42
CA THR A 79 -22.12 4.41 -8.40
C THR A 79 -22.59 5.74 -7.77
N GLY A 80 -21.68 6.50 -7.15
CA GLY A 80 -22.03 7.72 -6.42
C GLY A 80 -22.80 7.48 -5.13
N ALA A 81 -22.81 6.24 -4.59
CA ALA A 81 -23.53 5.88 -3.37
C ALA A 81 -23.08 6.72 -2.18
N GLY A 82 -21.74 6.96 -2.03
CA GLY A 82 -21.19 7.85 -1.02
C GLY A 82 -21.44 7.39 0.41
N SER A 83 -21.44 6.08 0.63
CA SER A 83 -21.70 5.46 1.95
C SER A 83 -20.60 5.76 2.95
N TYR A 84 -19.39 6.10 2.47
CA TYR A 84 -18.19 6.34 3.27
C TYR A 84 -17.58 7.69 2.94
N GLN A 85 -17.18 8.46 3.97
CA GLN A 85 -16.51 9.76 3.85
C GLN A 85 -14.99 9.61 3.71
N VAL A 86 -14.45 8.48 4.18
CA VAL A 86 -13.02 8.17 4.11
C VAL A 86 -12.85 6.78 3.51
N TYR A 87 -11.97 6.68 2.51
CA TYR A 87 -11.53 5.42 1.93
C TYR A 87 -10.10 5.11 2.38
N TYR A 88 -9.86 3.87 2.74
CA TYR A 88 -8.53 3.30 2.77
C TYR A 88 -8.13 2.94 1.34
N VAL A 89 -7.15 3.63 0.81
CA VAL A 89 -6.62 3.46 -0.55
C VAL A 89 -5.18 2.99 -0.51
N ASP A 90 -4.73 2.43 -1.61
CA ASP A 90 -3.36 1.99 -1.79
C ASP A 90 -2.77 2.51 -3.10
N GLU A 91 -1.48 2.27 -3.31
CA GLU A 91 -0.74 2.69 -4.49
C GLU A 91 -1.34 2.16 -5.80
N ALA A 92 -2.02 1.03 -5.78
CA ALA A 92 -2.64 0.43 -6.97
C ALA A 92 -3.91 1.17 -7.39
N ASN A 93 -4.64 1.78 -6.43
CA ASN A 93 -5.93 2.44 -6.69
C ASN A 93 -5.83 3.97 -6.84
N VAL A 94 -4.79 4.62 -6.29
CA VAL A 94 -4.75 6.08 -6.20
C VAL A 94 -4.86 6.76 -7.57
N SER A 95 -4.24 6.20 -8.61
CA SER A 95 -4.28 6.76 -9.97
C SER A 95 -5.68 6.69 -10.59
N GLU A 96 -6.39 5.58 -10.42
CA GLU A 96 -7.77 5.41 -10.86
C GLU A 96 -8.69 6.40 -10.13
N PHE A 97 -8.66 6.38 -8.80
CA PHE A 97 -9.55 7.19 -7.97
C PHE A 97 -9.33 8.69 -8.15
N ALA A 98 -8.08 9.11 -8.32
CA ALA A 98 -7.74 10.50 -8.61
C ALA A 98 -8.20 10.91 -10.01
N THR A 99 -8.01 10.07 -11.03
CA THR A 99 -8.43 10.36 -12.41
C THR A 99 -9.93 10.43 -12.55
N ALA A 100 -10.66 9.53 -11.89
CA ALA A 100 -12.12 9.51 -11.88
C ALA A 100 -12.74 10.59 -10.97
N GLY A 101 -11.94 11.34 -10.21
CA GLY A 101 -12.43 12.35 -9.27
C GLY A 101 -13.16 11.78 -8.06
N TRP A 102 -12.93 10.52 -7.71
CA TRP A 102 -13.57 9.83 -6.57
C TRP A 102 -12.95 10.16 -5.21
N ILE A 103 -11.74 10.69 -5.22
CA ILE A 103 -11.05 11.23 -4.04
C ILE A 103 -10.58 12.65 -4.31
N VAL A 104 -10.50 13.47 -3.28
CA VAL A 104 -10.09 14.88 -3.41
C VAL A 104 -8.62 15.07 -3.06
N PRO A 105 -7.95 16.13 -3.61
CA PRO A 105 -6.62 16.51 -3.18
C PRO A 105 -6.56 16.69 -1.66
N LEU A 106 -5.73 15.90 -1.00
CA LEU A 106 -5.73 15.80 0.46
C LEU A 106 -5.28 17.10 1.15
N LEU A 107 -4.19 17.72 0.66
CA LEU A 107 -3.53 18.83 1.36
C LEU A 107 -4.44 20.06 1.56
N LYS A 108 -5.47 20.22 0.73
CA LYS A 108 -6.49 21.26 0.94
C LYS A 108 -7.21 21.12 2.31
N TYR A 109 -7.31 19.90 2.81
CA TYR A 109 -8.09 19.56 4.02
C TYR A 109 -7.21 19.01 5.15
N TYR A 110 -5.92 18.81 4.89
CA TYR A 110 -4.94 18.36 5.88
C TYR A 110 -4.47 19.59 6.68
N PRO A 111 -4.70 19.64 8.00
CA PRO A 111 -4.55 20.87 8.77
C PRO A 111 -3.13 21.42 8.85
N ASN A 112 -2.12 20.58 8.67
CA ASN A 112 -0.72 20.96 8.82
C ASN A 112 0.14 20.29 7.74
N GLU A 113 0.54 21.08 6.74
CA GLU A 113 1.38 20.62 5.64
C GLU A 113 2.79 20.20 6.14
N ALA A 114 3.34 20.86 7.16
CA ALA A 114 4.62 20.50 7.72
C ALA A 114 4.57 19.09 8.36
N ASP A 115 3.46 18.73 8.98
CA ASP A 115 3.23 17.37 9.48
C ASP A 115 3.14 16.34 8.34
N TYR A 116 2.48 16.68 7.23
CA TYR A 116 2.47 15.82 6.03
C TYR A 116 3.87 15.65 5.43
N ASN A 117 4.70 16.69 5.46
CA ASN A 117 6.06 16.64 4.92
C ASN A 117 7.03 15.79 5.76
N ASP A 118 6.69 15.44 6.99
CA ASP A 118 7.43 14.49 7.83
C ASP A 118 7.30 13.03 7.34
N PHE A 119 6.28 12.73 6.53
CA PHE A 119 6.24 11.41 5.88
C PHE A 119 7.45 11.21 4.97
N LEU A 120 7.99 9.98 4.98
CA LEU A 120 9.12 9.59 4.14
C LEU A 120 8.86 9.91 2.66
N PRO A 121 9.86 10.39 1.91
CA PRO A 121 9.68 10.75 0.49
C PRO A 121 9.04 9.63 -0.35
N GLY A 122 9.44 8.37 -0.16
CA GLY A 122 8.85 7.22 -0.84
C GLY A 122 7.37 7.02 -0.49
N ARG A 123 6.96 7.28 0.76
CA ARG A 123 5.56 7.20 1.19
C ARG A 123 4.71 8.30 0.55
N ARG A 124 5.24 9.52 0.48
CA ARG A 124 4.57 10.64 -0.21
C ARG A 124 4.48 10.40 -1.72
N ALA A 125 5.50 9.78 -2.32
CA ALA A 125 5.48 9.44 -3.75
C ALA A 125 4.34 8.47 -4.09
N VAL A 126 4.17 7.37 -3.34
CA VAL A 126 3.08 6.40 -3.58
C VAL A 126 1.70 6.95 -3.21
N ALA A 127 1.63 7.95 -2.33
CA ALA A 127 0.39 8.64 -1.95
C ALA A 127 -0.05 9.69 -2.97
N SER A 128 0.74 9.94 -4.01
CA SER A 128 0.54 11.02 -4.97
C SER A 128 0.28 10.49 -6.38
N TYR A 129 -0.54 11.23 -7.12
CA TYR A 129 -0.73 11.02 -8.54
C TYR A 129 -0.53 12.34 -9.29
N LYS A 130 0.30 12.36 -10.35
CA LYS A 130 0.69 13.56 -11.11
C LYS A 130 1.12 14.74 -10.22
N GLY A 131 1.88 14.43 -9.15
CA GLY A 131 2.41 15.43 -8.23
C GLY A 131 1.42 15.96 -7.18
N VAL A 132 0.18 15.48 -7.17
CA VAL A 132 -0.85 15.84 -6.17
C VAL A 132 -1.01 14.73 -5.15
N ALA A 133 -0.94 15.08 -3.86
CA ALA A 133 -1.17 14.15 -2.76
C ALA A 133 -2.67 13.86 -2.59
N TYR A 134 -3.06 12.59 -2.53
CA TYR A 134 -4.45 12.17 -2.39
C TYR A 134 -4.74 11.39 -1.11
N PHE A 135 -3.74 10.77 -0.50
CA PHE A 135 -3.95 10.12 0.80
C PHE A 135 -2.81 10.43 1.78
N ALA A 136 -3.09 10.30 3.07
CA ALA A 136 -2.07 10.31 4.11
C ALA A 136 -1.60 8.89 4.36
N PRO A 137 -0.28 8.61 4.28
CA PRO A 137 0.28 7.30 4.55
C PRO A 137 -0.06 6.81 5.96
N LEU A 138 -0.60 5.61 6.07
CA LEU A 138 -0.96 4.96 7.32
C LEU A 138 -0.08 3.73 7.57
N ILE A 139 0.09 2.90 6.55
CA ILE A 139 1.04 1.80 6.52
C ILE A 139 1.86 1.87 5.24
N GLY A 140 3.05 1.33 5.29
CA GLY A 140 3.88 1.25 4.11
C GLY A 140 5.20 0.56 4.39
N GLY A 141 5.83 0.08 3.34
CA GLY A 141 7.04 -0.69 3.46
C GLY A 141 7.76 -0.85 2.15
N SER A 142 8.64 -1.78 2.19
CA SER A 142 9.33 -2.40 1.09
C SER A 142 9.34 -3.90 1.33
N ASP A 143 10.16 -4.67 0.62
CA ASP A 143 10.25 -6.11 0.81
C ASP A 143 11.50 -6.50 1.59
N PHE A 144 11.35 -7.56 2.39
CA PHE A 144 12.44 -8.36 2.89
C PHE A 144 12.48 -9.73 2.20
N LEU A 145 13.67 -10.29 2.09
CA LEU A 145 13.84 -11.74 2.16
C LEU A 145 13.80 -12.12 3.66
N PHE A 146 12.73 -12.79 4.06
CA PHE A 146 12.60 -13.49 5.34
C PHE A 146 13.26 -14.85 5.19
N TYR A 147 14.18 -15.19 6.09
CA TYR A 147 14.83 -16.50 6.06
C TYR A 147 14.98 -17.08 7.45
N ARG A 148 14.97 -18.38 7.55
CA ARG A 148 15.21 -19.12 8.79
C ARG A 148 16.70 -19.09 9.11
N ARG A 149 17.11 -18.06 9.90
CA ARG A 149 18.49 -17.85 10.33
C ARG A 149 19.04 -19.08 11.04
N ASP A 150 18.29 -19.66 11.97
CA ASP A 150 18.65 -20.86 12.72
C ASP A 150 18.93 -22.09 11.82
N ILE A 151 18.19 -22.22 10.70
CA ILE A 151 18.39 -23.32 9.74
C ILE A 151 19.67 -23.08 8.93
N LEU A 152 19.88 -21.86 8.43
CA LEU A 152 21.09 -21.52 7.67
C LEU A 152 22.35 -21.68 8.53
N GLU A 153 22.33 -21.19 9.77
CA GLU A 153 23.43 -21.32 10.72
C GLU A 153 23.75 -22.80 11.00
N LYS A 154 22.74 -23.62 11.27
CA LYS A 154 22.91 -25.07 11.49
C LYS A 154 23.46 -25.79 10.25
N ALA A 155 23.08 -25.35 9.06
CA ALA A 155 23.53 -25.91 7.79
C ALA A 155 24.87 -25.34 7.30
N HIS A 156 25.46 -24.38 8.02
CA HIS A 156 26.64 -23.61 7.63
C HIS A 156 26.50 -22.97 6.23
N MET A 157 25.30 -22.45 5.94
CA MET A 157 24.97 -21.78 4.67
C MET A 157 25.02 -20.27 4.85
N PRO A 158 25.63 -19.53 3.91
CA PRO A 158 25.53 -18.08 3.89
C PRO A 158 24.10 -17.63 3.54
N VAL A 159 23.76 -16.38 3.89
CA VAL A 159 22.51 -15.77 3.44
C VAL A 159 22.59 -15.49 1.93
N PRO A 160 21.63 -15.94 1.10
CA PRO A 160 21.69 -15.75 -0.35
C PRO A 160 21.62 -14.26 -0.72
N ARG A 161 22.51 -13.83 -1.60
CA ARG A 161 22.64 -12.43 -2.08
C ARG A 161 22.20 -12.27 -3.52
N THR A 162 22.13 -13.38 -4.27
CA THR A 162 21.65 -13.43 -5.64
C THR A 162 20.43 -14.31 -5.77
N LEU A 163 19.62 -14.08 -6.82
CA LEU A 163 18.44 -14.91 -7.09
C LEU A 163 18.81 -16.36 -7.35
N ASP A 164 19.92 -16.60 -8.04
CA ASP A 164 20.42 -17.98 -8.30
C ASP A 164 20.81 -18.69 -7.00
N GLU A 165 21.49 -18.01 -6.07
CA GLU A 165 21.78 -18.54 -4.74
C GLU A 165 20.51 -18.86 -3.96
N LEU A 166 19.51 -17.94 -3.97
CA LEU A 166 18.22 -18.18 -3.31
C LEU A 166 17.53 -19.41 -3.89
N VAL A 167 17.47 -19.56 -5.21
CA VAL A 167 16.85 -20.72 -5.86
C VAL A 167 17.59 -22.01 -5.52
N ALA A 168 18.91 -21.99 -5.47
CA ALA A 168 19.73 -23.14 -5.08
C ALA A 168 19.46 -23.53 -3.61
N ASP A 169 19.40 -22.57 -2.72
CA ASP A 169 19.15 -22.77 -1.29
C ASP A 169 17.72 -23.26 -1.02
N ILE A 170 16.72 -22.75 -1.73
CA ILE A 170 15.33 -23.24 -1.70
C ILE A 170 15.30 -24.74 -2.02
N LYS A 171 15.96 -25.15 -3.10
CA LYS A 171 16.01 -26.55 -3.52
C LYS A 171 16.72 -27.43 -2.47
N LYS A 172 17.86 -26.95 -1.97
CA LYS A 172 18.72 -27.67 -1.02
C LYS A 172 18.04 -27.92 0.33
N LEU A 173 17.29 -26.92 0.82
CA LEU A 173 16.62 -27.02 2.12
C LEU A 173 15.23 -27.66 2.06
N ASN A 174 14.69 -27.89 0.86
CA ASN A 174 13.35 -28.48 0.72
C ASN A 174 13.35 -29.95 1.12
N ALA A 175 12.67 -30.28 2.21
CA ALA A 175 12.54 -31.60 2.79
C ALA A 175 11.12 -31.87 3.31
N PRO A 176 10.10 -31.92 2.41
CA PRO A 176 8.72 -32.10 2.81
C PRO A 176 8.49 -33.45 3.50
N PRO A 177 7.53 -33.59 4.42
CA PRO A 177 6.61 -32.52 4.88
C PRO A 177 7.18 -31.65 6.03
N ASN A 178 8.44 -31.88 6.44
CA ASN A 178 9.03 -31.24 7.63
C ASN A 178 9.45 -29.79 7.38
N LEU A 179 9.98 -29.51 6.18
CA LEU A 179 10.44 -28.19 5.78
C LEU A 179 10.20 -28.00 4.28
N TYR A 180 9.55 -26.90 3.92
CA TYR A 180 9.45 -26.42 2.55
C TYR A 180 10.48 -25.33 2.31
N GLY A 181 11.07 -25.31 1.12
CA GLY A 181 12.10 -24.32 0.78
C GLY A 181 11.53 -22.91 0.62
N TRP A 182 10.29 -22.79 0.17
CA TRP A 182 9.68 -21.52 -0.26
C TRP A 182 8.22 -21.38 0.12
N VAL A 183 7.74 -20.14 0.23
CA VAL A 183 6.32 -19.78 0.17
C VAL A 183 6.17 -18.40 -0.46
N ALA A 184 5.09 -18.22 -1.23
CA ALA A 184 4.72 -16.94 -1.83
C ALA A 184 3.20 -16.85 -2.00
N ARG A 185 2.71 -15.65 -2.35
CA ARG A 185 1.31 -15.42 -2.75
C ARG A 185 1.07 -16.02 -4.12
N GLY A 186 0.08 -16.91 -4.24
CA GLY A 186 -0.39 -17.47 -5.51
C GLY A 186 -1.78 -17.01 -5.90
N GLN A 187 -2.61 -16.60 -4.94
CA GLN A 187 -3.97 -16.12 -5.17
C GLN A 187 -4.00 -14.95 -6.15
N ARG A 188 -4.98 -14.97 -7.07
CA ARG A 188 -5.21 -13.92 -8.07
C ARG A 188 -5.44 -12.55 -7.44
N GLY A 189 -4.96 -11.50 -8.13
CA GLY A 189 -5.22 -10.10 -7.82
C GLY A 189 -4.00 -9.21 -7.99
N SER A 190 -4.24 -7.96 -8.35
CA SER A 190 -3.23 -6.94 -8.58
C SER A 190 -2.29 -6.72 -7.38
N GLY A 191 -2.80 -6.83 -6.15
CA GLY A 191 -2.04 -6.76 -4.90
C GLY A 191 -1.63 -8.12 -4.33
N MET A 192 -1.93 -9.22 -5.00
CA MET A 192 -1.66 -10.59 -4.57
C MET A 192 -0.52 -11.21 -5.39
N ASN A 193 -0.82 -12.14 -6.29
CA ASN A 193 0.20 -12.81 -7.09
C ASN A 193 0.94 -11.86 -8.04
N VAL A 194 0.26 -10.90 -8.65
CA VAL A 194 0.89 -9.91 -9.54
C VAL A 194 1.92 -9.07 -8.79
N TRP A 195 1.61 -8.65 -7.56
CA TRP A 195 2.53 -7.91 -6.70
C TRP A 195 3.83 -8.68 -6.42
N ARG A 196 3.73 -9.99 -6.18
CA ARG A 196 4.90 -10.83 -5.89
C ARG A 196 5.64 -11.31 -7.14
N TRP A 197 4.94 -11.45 -8.27
CA TRP A 197 5.52 -11.82 -9.55
C TRP A 197 6.28 -10.65 -10.22
N ALA A 198 5.78 -9.43 -10.11
CA ALA A 198 6.34 -8.25 -10.78
C ALA A 198 7.85 -8.02 -10.51
N PRO A 199 8.37 -8.14 -9.28
CA PRO A 199 9.82 -8.08 -9.03
C PRO A 199 10.63 -9.09 -9.86
N PHE A 200 10.13 -10.30 -10.07
CA PHE A 200 10.82 -11.31 -10.89
C PHE A 200 10.80 -10.94 -12.38
N MET A 201 9.68 -10.45 -12.90
CA MET A 201 9.57 -9.93 -14.26
C MET A 201 10.57 -8.80 -14.51
N LEU A 202 10.64 -7.83 -13.59
CA LEU A 202 11.56 -6.70 -13.69
C LEU A 202 13.03 -7.12 -13.55
N ALA A 203 13.33 -8.12 -12.71
CA ALA A 203 14.67 -8.67 -12.51
C ALA A 203 15.21 -9.37 -13.78
N GLU A 204 14.35 -10.02 -14.55
CA GLU A 204 14.70 -10.63 -15.83
C GLU A 204 14.79 -9.61 -16.98
N GLY A 205 14.57 -8.31 -16.71
CA GLY A 205 14.61 -7.24 -17.71
C GLY A 205 13.28 -7.01 -18.43
N GLY A 206 12.19 -7.61 -17.95
CA GLY A 206 10.84 -7.30 -18.43
C GLY A 206 10.38 -5.92 -18.00
N THR A 207 9.38 -5.39 -18.68
CA THR A 207 8.81 -4.05 -18.43
C THR A 207 7.29 -4.10 -18.52
N TRP A 208 6.61 -3.18 -17.83
CA TRP A 208 5.17 -3.02 -17.96
C TRP A 208 4.76 -2.47 -19.32
N THR A 209 5.55 -1.54 -19.84
CA THR A 209 5.30 -0.88 -21.12
C THR A 209 6.56 -0.83 -21.97
N ASP A 210 6.38 -0.74 -23.28
CA ASP A 210 7.45 -0.44 -24.22
C ASP A 210 7.82 1.07 -24.25
N LYS A 211 8.69 1.46 -25.15
CA LYS A 211 9.12 2.87 -25.32
C LYS A 211 7.99 3.77 -25.84
N GLN A 212 6.96 3.21 -26.44
CA GLN A 212 5.75 3.88 -26.93
C GLN A 212 4.64 3.91 -25.88
N GLN A 213 4.94 3.48 -24.64
CA GLN A 213 4.00 3.37 -23.53
C GLN A 213 2.83 2.39 -23.79
N GLN A 214 3.05 1.40 -24.66
CA GLN A 214 2.10 0.31 -24.86
C GLN A 214 2.42 -0.84 -23.90
N PRO A 215 1.42 -1.62 -23.45
CA PRO A 215 1.64 -2.81 -22.62
C PRO A 215 2.64 -3.77 -23.24
N ALA A 216 3.60 -4.27 -22.47
CA ALA A 216 4.72 -5.09 -22.95
C ALA A 216 5.15 -6.20 -21.97
N PHE A 217 4.27 -6.62 -21.06
CA PHE A 217 4.59 -7.64 -20.04
C PHE A 217 4.39 -9.10 -20.54
N ASN A 218 4.40 -9.31 -21.85
CA ASN A 218 4.44 -10.59 -22.55
C ASN A 218 5.79 -10.88 -23.21
N SER A 219 6.83 -10.13 -22.87
CA SER A 219 8.18 -10.30 -23.41
C SER A 219 8.78 -11.66 -23.03
N PRO A 220 9.81 -12.16 -23.77
CA PRO A 220 10.53 -13.38 -23.39
C PRO A 220 11.06 -13.35 -21.94
N SER A 221 11.46 -12.18 -21.45
CA SER A 221 11.86 -11.96 -20.05
C SER A 221 10.71 -12.19 -19.09
N ALA A 222 9.50 -11.71 -19.40
CA ALA A 222 8.31 -11.94 -18.58
C ALA A 222 7.92 -13.42 -18.56
N VAL A 223 8.01 -14.12 -19.71
CA VAL A 223 7.77 -15.58 -19.79
C VAL A 223 8.77 -16.34 -18.91
N LYS A 224 10.07 -16.01 -19.01
CA LYS A 224 11.12 -16.61 -18.18
C LYS A 224 10.88 -16.40 -16.68
N ALA A 225 10.51 -15.18 -16.29
CA ALA A 225 10.18 -14.83 -14.90
C ALA A 225 8.95 -15.60 -14.40
N THR A 226 7.92 -15.74 -15.25
CA THR A 226 6.71 -16.49 -14.92
C THR A 226 7.02 -17.97 -14.73
N GLN A 227 7.84 -18.56 -15.61
CA GLN A 227 8.28 -19.94 -15.46
C GLN A 227 9.06 -20.15 -14.15
N LEU A 228 10.01 -19.26 -13.84
CA LEU A 228 10.79 -19.33 -12.60
C LEU A 228 9.87 -19.22 -11.37
N TYR A 229 8.97 -18.24 -11.34
CA TYR A 229 8.06 -18.05 -10.20
C TYR A 229 7.13 -19.27 -10.03
N THR A 230 6.63 -19.84 -11.13
CA THR A 230 5.83 -21.07 -11.14
C THR A 230 6.62 -22.26 -10.59
N ASP A 231 7.87 -22.39 -11.01
CA ASP A 231 8.74 -23.49 -10.58
C ASP A 231 9.04 -23.45 -9.07
N LEU A 232 9.07 -22.28 -8.46
CA LEU A 232 9.26 -22.12 -7.02
C LEU A 232 8.11 -22.73 -6.19
N PHE A 233 6.88 -22.80 -6.71
CA PHE A 233 5.76 -23.46 -6.04
C PHE A 233 5.96 -24.99 -5.87
N LYS A 234 6.86 -25.61 -6.63
CA LYS A 234 7.27 -27.02 -6.43
C LYS A 234 7.94 -27.25 -5.08
N TYR A 235 8.47 -26.20 -4.46
CA TYR A 235 9.17 -26.22 -3.16
C TYR A 235 8.36 -25.56 -2.05
N ALA A 236 7.08 -25.30 -2.30
CA ALA A 236 6.16 -24.64 -1.38
C ALA A 236 5.14 -25.63 -0.78
N PRO A 237 4.48 -25.29 0.34
CA PRO A 237 3.44 -26.12 0.93
C PRO A 237 2.32 -26.41 -0.07
N PRO A 238 1.67 -27.59 0.00
CA PRO A 238 0.50 -27.91 -0.83
C PRO A 238 -0.57 -26.83 -0.73
N GLY A 239 -1.16 -26.45 -1.87
CA GLY A 239 -2.18 -25.40 -1.95
C GLY A 239 -1.64 -23.96 -1.98
N SER A 240 -0.33 -23.76 -1.88
CA SER A 240 0.26 -22.40 -1.85
C SER A 240 0.04 -21.60 -3.13
N THR A 241 -0.31 -22.22 -4.25
CA THR A 241 -0.68 -21.54 -5.50
C THR A 241 -1.94 -20.68 -5.38
N THR A 242 -2.70 -20.82 -4.29
CA THR A 242 -3.91 -20.02 -4.00
C THR A 242 -3.80 -19.23 -2.69
N TYR A 243 -2.62 -19.18 -2.08
CA TYR A 243 -2.41 -18.43 -0.83
C TYR A 243 -2.47 -16.92 -1.09
N ASP A 244 -3.19 -16.22 -0.23
CA ASP A 244 -3.03 -14.79 -0.04
C ASP A 244 -1.82 -14.48 0.85
N TRP A 245 -1.61 -13.20 1.19
CA TRP A 245 -0.51 -12.80 2.07
C TRP A 245 -0.62 -13.39 3.47
N SER A 246 -1.84 -13.57 4.01
CA SER A 246 -2.03 -14.07 5.37
C SER A 246 -1.71 -15.58 5.46
N ASN A 247 -2.08 -16.35 4.45
CA ASN A 247 -1.77 -17.76 4.35
C ASN A 247 -0.25 -18.00 4.19
N ALA A 248 0.42 -17.19 3.33
CA ALA A 248 1.86 -17.28 3.14
C ALA A 248 2.61 -16.96 4.44
N LEU A 249 2.16 -15.91 5.14
CA LEU A 249 2.71 -15.48 6.43
C LEU A 249 2.53 -16.56 7.50
N GLU A 250 1.35 -17.17 7.59
CA GLU A 250 1.07 -18.25 8.54
C GLU A 250 1.93 -19.49 8.26
N ALA A 251 2.07 -19.86 6.99
CA ALA A 251 2.94 -20.99 6.60
C ALA A 251 4.40 -20.75 7.04
N PHE A 252 4.94 -19.55 6.86
CA PHE A 252 6.28 -19.21 7.33
C PHE A 252 6.37 -19.19 8.87
N ARG A 253 5.40 -18.54 9.53
CA ARG A 253 5.34 -18.41 11.00
C ARG A 253 5.17 -19.73 11.72
N SER A 254 4.56 -20.75 11.07
CA SER A 254 4.48 -22.11 11.61
C SER A 254 5.84 -22.80 11.76
N GLY A 255 6.90 -22.24 11.17
CA GLY A 255 8.25 -22.80 11.20
C GLY A 255 8.55 -23.83 10.11
N LYS A 256 7.61 -24.11 9.22
CA LYS A 256 7.73 -25.13 8.17
C LYS A 256 8.27 -24.61 6.83
N VAL A 257 8.72 -23.36 6.76
CA VAL A 257 9.22 -22.74 5.52
C VAL A 257 10.58 -22.09 5.77
N ALA A 258 11.52 -22.25 4.83
CA ALA A 258 12.87 -21.71 4.94
C ALA A 258 12.97 -20.26 4.45
N PHE A 259 12.33 -19.91 3.33
CA PHE A 259 12.42 -18.60 2.70
C PHE A 259 11.05 -18.05 2.25
N MET A 260 10.90 -16.74 2.37
CA MET A 260 9.76 -15.97 1.88
C MET A 260 10.22 -14.56 1.49
N ILE A 261 9.74 -14.01 0.37
CA ILE A 261 9.88 -12.57 0.08
C ILE A 261 8.53 -11.92 0.35
N GLU A 262 8.49 -11.01 1.32
CA GLU A 262 7.28 -10.34 1.76
C GLU A 262 7.54 -8.96 2.35
N SER A 263 6.44 -8.25 2.60
CA SER A 263 6.46 -6.86 3.05
C SER A 263 7.10 -6.69 4.43
N THR A 264 7.90 -5.66 4.59
CA THR A 264 8.68 -5.39 5.82
C THR A 264 7.84 -5.34 7.11
N PRO A 265 6.58 -4.82 7.16
CA PRO A 265 5.78 -4.82 8.38
C PRO A 265 5.46 -6.21 8.94
N PHE A 266 5.57 -7.25 8.14
CA PHE A 266 5.37 -8.61 8.65
C PHE A 266 6.48 -9.10 9.58
N ALA A 267 7.61 -8.38 9.66
CA ALA A 267 8.66 -8.71 10.62
C ALA A 267 8.15 -8.66 12.06
N ASP A 268 7.30 -7.69 12.42
CA ASP A 268 6.71 -7.63 13.77
C ASP A 268 5.84 -8.86 14.08
N TRP A 269 5.17 -9.42 13.06
CA TRP A 269 4.36 -10.64 13.22
C TRP A 269 5.21 -11.89 13.39
N MET A 270 6.41 -11.92 12.79
CA MET A 270 7.36 -13.02 12.97
C MET A 270 7.94 -13.03 14.38
N GLU A 271 8.09 -11.86 14.97
CA GLU A 271 8.75 -11.66 16.26
C GLU A 271 7.78 -11.70 17.47
N ASP A 272 6.48 -11.93 17.25
CA ASP A 272 5.50 -12.14 18.31
C ASP A 272 5.59 -13.58 18.86
N PRO A 273 6.21 -13.81 20.04
CA PRO A 273 6.41 -15.16 20.55
C PRO A 273 5.12 -15.87 20.97
N THR A 274 4.00 -15.12 21.07
CA THR A 274 2.68 -15.69 21.43
C THR A 274 1.99 -16.32 20.23
N LYS A 275 2.44 -16.00 19.01
CA LYS A 275 1.80 -16.43 17.75
C LYS A 275 2.75 -17.01 16.72
N SER A 276 4.06 -16.87 16.92
CA SER A 276 5.08 -17.27 15.96
C SER A 276 6.00 -18.34 16.54
N SER A 277 6.09 -19.49 15.87
CA SER A 277 7.05 -20.56 16.21
C SER A 277 8.49 -20.22 15.82
N VAL A 278 8.66 -19.10 15.07
CA VAL A 278 9.95 -18.66 14.53
C VAL A 278 10.45 -17.35 15.16
N ALA A 279 9.81 -16.88 16.22
CA ALA A 279 10.29 -15.71 16.94
C ALA A 279 11.78 -15.87 17.30
N ASP A 280 12.56 -14.80 17.10
CA ASP A 280 14.02 -14.78 17.27
C ASP A 280 14.84 -15.73 16.36
N LYS A 281 14.19 -16.43 15.41
CA LYS A 281 14.86 -17.38 14.49
C LYS A 281 14.91 -16.84 13.05
N VAL A 282 14.32 -15.69 12.79
CA VAL A 282 14.22 -15.11 11.45
C VAL A 282 15.32 -14.09 11.22
N GLY A 283 15.88 -14.09 10.02
CA GLY A 283 16.73 -13.02 9.53
C GLY A 283 16.00 -12.21 8.45
N TYR A 284 16.38 -10.95 8.29
CA TYR A 284 15.76 -9.97 7.43
C TYR A 284 16.82 -9.26 6.62
N VAL A 285 16.79 -9.41 5.30
CA VAL A 285 17.68 -8.70 4.37
C VAL A 285 16.88 -8.21 3.16
N ARG A 286 17.44 -7.33 2.35
CA ARG A 286 16.82 -6.99 1.08
C ARG A 286 16.62 -8.22 0.19
N PRO A 287 15.65 -8.23 -0.74
CA PRO A 287 15.55 -9.27 -1.76
C PRO A 287 16.90 -9.46 -2.49
N PRO A 288 17.29 -10.71 -2.81
CA PRO A 288 18.54 -10.99 -3.50
C PRO A 288 18.58 -10.34 -4.90
N ALA A 289 19.75 -9.80 -5.27
CA ALA A 289 19.92 -9.18 -6.59
C ALA A 289 19.66 -10.19 -7.74
N PRO A 290 19.06 -9.78 -8.87
CA PRO A 290 18.64 -8.42 -9.22
C PRO A 290 17.20 -8.05 -8.81
N LEU A 291 16.55 -8.82 -7.91
CA LEU A 291 15.19 -8.54 -7.47
C LEU A 291 15.10 -7.14 -6.82
N PRO A 292 14.22 -6.25 -7.29
CA PRO A 292 13.94 -5.02 -6.59
C PRO A 292 13.17 -5.31 -5.30
N SER A 293 13.36 -4.45 -4.30
CA SER A 293 12.47 -4.35 -3.15
C SER A 293 11.24 -3.55 -3.54
N ALA A 294 10.05 -4.16 -3.50
CA ALA A 294 8.84 -3.50 -3.93
C ALA A 294 8.36 -2.49 -2.87
N ALA A 295 8.33 -1.20 -3.24
CA ALA A 295 7.76 -0.15 -2.40
C ALA A 295 6.24 -0.18 -2.47
N TYR A 296 5.58 -0.05 -1.31
CA TYR A 296 4.14 0.10 -1.23
C TYR A 296 3.75 1.13 -0.17
N GLY A 297 2.51 1.61 -0.24
CA GLY A 297 1.95 2.50 0.74
C GLY A 297 0.44 2.51 0.67
N HIS A 298 -0.19 2.32 1.82
CA HIS A 298 -1.62 2.41 1.98
C HIS A 298 -1.94 3.56 2.94
N GLY A 299 -3.08 4.19 2.76
CA GLY A 299 -3.46 5.31 3.60
C GLY A 299 -4.92 5.69 3.52
N LEU A 300 -5.24 6.82 4.12
CA LEU A 300 -6.60 7.33 4.21
C LEU A 300 -6.77 8.50 3.26
N ALA A 301 -7.80 8.44 2.41
CA ALA A 301 -8.18 9.47 1.46
C ALA A 301 -9.60 9.98 1.73
N ILE A 302 -9.87 11.23 1.39
CA ILE A 302 -11.21 11.81 1.49
C ILE A 302 -12.01 11.41 0.26
N SER A 303 -13.15 10.72 0.46
CA SER A 303 -14.09 10.37 -0.60
C SER A 303 -14.77 11.64 -1.15
N ALA A 304 -14.68 11.88 -2.45
CA ALA A 304 -15.39 12.98 -3.09
C ALA A 304 -16.90 12.76 -3.11
N VAL A 305 -17.34 11.51 -3.20
CA VAL A 305 -18.75 11.12 -3.30
C VAL A 305 -19.43 10.99 -1.94
N GLY A 306 -18.70 10.65 -0.89
CA GLY A 306 -19.22 10.55 0.49
C GLY A 306 -19.09 11.83 1.30
N ALA A 307 -18.01 12.60 1.08
CA ALA A 307 -17.79 13.91 1.68
C ALA A 307 -18.19 15.02 0.68
N LYS A 308 -19.49 15.21 0.49
CA LYS A 308 -20.04 16.11 -0.56
C LYS A 308 -19.88 17.60 -0.24
N ASP A 309 -19.97 17.97 1.03
CA ASP A 309 -19.87 19.36 1.48
C ASP A 309 -18.52 19.67 2.13
N GLU A 310 -18.21 20.96 2.24
CA GLU A 310 -16.94 21.46 2.77
C GLU A 310 -16.71 21.07 4.24
N CYS A 311 -17.77 21.08 5.07
CA CYS A 311 -17.67 20.71 6.48
C CYS A 311 -17.30 19.24 6.66
N THR A 312 -17.93 18.35 5.89
CA THR A 312 -17.62 16.92 5.90
C THR A 312 -16.19 16.64 5.43
N ARG A 313 -15.71 17.36 4.38
CA ARG A 313 -14.32 17.25 3.91
C ARG A 313 -13.31 17.70 4.97
N GLN A 314 -13.59 18.80 5.65
CA GLN A 314 -12.75 19.32 6.74
C GLN A 314 -12.72 18.34 7.93
N ALA A 315 -13.87 17.77 8.31
CA ALA A 315 -13.93 16.77 9.38
C ALA A 315 -13.17 15.49 9.00
N ALA A 316 -13.33 15.01 7.76
CA ALA A 316 -12.58 13.87 7.24
C ALA A 316 -11.07 14.15 7.22
N GLY A 317 -10.64 15.34 6.74
CA GLY A 317 -9.23 15.74 6.75
C GLY A 317 -8.63 15.81 8.15
N LYS A 318 -9.35 16.36 9.12
CA LYS A 318 -8.93 16.36 10.54
C LYS A 318 -8.80 14.95 11.12
N PHE A 319 -9.76 14.06 10.82
CA PHE A 319 -9.66 12.66 11.23
C PHE A 319 -8.45 11.98 10.61
N ILE A 320 -8.23 12.13 9.31
CA ILE A 320 -7.08 11.55 8.60
C ILE A 320 -5.76 12.06 9.21
N ALA A 321 -5.64 13.37 9.43
CA ALA A 321 -4.45 13.95 10.03
C ALA A 321 -4.18 13.40 11.43
N TRP A 322 -5.22 13.26 12.26
CA TRP A 322 -5.08 12.65 13.57
C TRP A 322 -4.71 11.16 13.50
N ALA A 323 -5.40 10.37 12.66
CA ALA A 323 -5.17 8.93 12.53
C ALA A 323 -3.76 8.58 12.02
N THR A 324 -3.18 9.49 11.24
CA THR A 324 -1.83 9.32 10.67
C THR A 324 -0.78 10.23 11.31
N SER A 325 -1.10 10.85 12.46
CA SER A 325 -0.20 11.77 13.17
C SER A 325 1.02 11.07 13.75
N LYS A 326 2.03 11.87 14.07
CA LYS A 326 3.24 11.41 14.78
C LYS A 326 2.90 10.72 16.11
N GLU A 327 1.92 11.25 16.85
CA GLU A 327 1.46 10.68 18.11
C GLU A 327 0.86 9.29 17.94
N GLN A 328 0.07 9.07 16.88
CA GLN A 328 -0.48 7.74 16.57
C GLN A 328 0.62 6.78 16.11
N GLU A 329 1.61 7.25 15.35
CA GLU A 329 2.75 6.42 14.97
C GLU A 329 3.62 6.05 16.17
N GLN A 330 3.84 6.98 17.12
CA GLN A 330 4.52 6.70 18.38
C GLN A 330 3.73 5.74 19.28
N ALA A 331 2.38 5.80 19.25
CA ALA A 331 1.54 4.82 19.94
C ALA A 331 1.76 3.41 19.38
N ARG A 332 1.89 3.27 18.06
CA ARG A 332 2.23 2.00 17.41
C ARG A 332 3.57 1.45 17.89
N LEU A 333 4.59 2.30 18.00
CA LEU A 333 5.89 1.88 18.55
C LEU A 333 5.79 1.35 19.98
N ARG A 334 4.98 2.00 20.82
CA ARG A 334 4.74 1.53 22.20
C ARG A 334 3.98 0.19 22.25
N ASP A 335 3.22 -0.13 21.23
CA ASP A 335 2.55 -1.43 21.03
C ASP A 335 3.43 -2.45 20.27
N ASN A 336 4.74 -2.20 20.19
CA ASN A 336 5.74 -3.06 19.50
C ASN A 336 5.51 -3.23 17.99
N VAL A 337 4.94 -2.24 17.31
CA VAL A 337 4.83 -2.18 15.85
C VAL A 337 5.97 -1.31 15.31
N PHE A 338 7.09 -1.91 14.96
CA PHE A 338 8.32 -1.21 14.59
C PHE A 338 8.63 -1.22 13.08
N SER A 339 8.20 -2.24 12.37
CA SER A 339 8.52 -2.40 10.95
C SER A 339 7.55 -1.69 10.00
N ASP A 340 6.49 -1.05 10.54
CA ASP A 340 5.48 -0.27 9.82
C ASP A 340 5.57 1.22 10.22
N TYR A 341 6.64 1.88 9.79
CA TYR A 341 6.84 3.30 10.00
C TYR A 341 6.68 4.09 8.70
N ASN A 342 6.21 5.33 8.82
CA ASN A 342 5.94 6.18 7.67
C ASN A 342 6.65 7.54 7.74
N ARG A 343 7.18 7.93 8.92
CA ARG A 343 7.71 9.25 9.18
C ARG A 343 9.21 9.27 9.42
N THR A 344 9.87 10.29 8.92
CA THR A 344 11.30 10.56 9.18
C THR A 344 11.57 10.70 10.67
N SER A 345 10.75 11.53 11.35
CA SER A 345 10.90 11.75 12.79
C SER A 345 10.69 10.50 13.65
N THR A 346 10.02 9.47 13.13
CA THR A 346 9.86 8.19 13.83
C THR A 346 11.14 7.37 13.78
N ILE A 347 11.70 7.17 12.58
CA ILE A 347 12.93 6.36 12.44
C ILE A 347 14.15 7.03 13.08
N GLU A 348 14.18 8.36 13.16
CA GLU A 348 15.24 9.12 13.81
C GLU A 348 15.08 9.20 15.34
N SER A 349 13.92 8.77 15.88
CA SER A 349 13.69 8.85 17.33
C SER A 349 14.56 7.87 18.10
N ASP A 350 15.05 8.33 19.25
CA ASP A 350 15.76 7.47 20.21
C ASP A 350 14.96 6.24 20.61
N TYR A 351 13.63 6.40 20.74
CA TYR A 351 12.75 5.30 21.09
C TYR A 351 12.81 4.20 20.05
N PHE A 352 12.63 4.55 18.76
CA PHE A 352 12.70 3.59 17.66
C PHE A 352 14.07 2.88 17.63
N GLN A 353 15.15 3.66 17.62
CA GLN A 353 16.52 3.13 17.51
C GLN A 353 16.90 2.18 18.66
N LYS A 354 16.33 2.38 19.86
CA LYS A 354 16.63 1.56 21.05
C LYS A 354 15.73 0.32 21.19
N HIS A 355 14.52 0.34 20.64
CA HIS A 355 13.53 -0.72 20.89
C HIS A 355 13.26 -1.63 19.68
N VAL A 356 13.55 -1.15 18.46
CA VAL A 356 13.46 -2.03 17.28
C VAL A 356 14.51 -3.15 17.38
N LYS A 357 14.12 -4.38 17.06
CA LYS A 357 15.07 -5.50 17.08
C LYS A 357 16.24 -5.22 16.13
N PRO A 358 17.50 -5.45 16.54
CA PRO A 358 18.69 -5.12 15.72
C PRO A 358 18.65 -5.75 14.32
N GLN A 359 18.17 -6.98 14.19
CA GLN A 359 18.06 -7.66 12.89
C GLN A 359 17.02 -6.99 11.97
N ILE A 360 15.90 -6.50 12.52
CA ILE A 360 14.91 -5.76 11.75
C ILE A 360 15.51 -4.42 11.30
N LEU A 361 16.13 -3.69 12.22
CA LEU A 361 16.78 -2.40 11.91
C LEU A 361 17.84 -2.54 10.81
N ALA A 362 18.68 -3.57 10.90
CA ALA A 362 19.68 -3.88 9.88
C ALA A 362 19.04 -4.17 8.52
N GLY A 363 17.98 -4.98 8.49
CA GLY A 363 17.23 -5.28 7.28
C GLY A 363 16.57 -4.03 6.68
N LEU A 364 15.97 -3.15 7.49
CA LEU A 364 15.38 -1.89 7.03
C LEU A 364 16.42 -0.96 6.41
N LYS A 365 17.61 -0.86 7.00
CA LYS A 365 18.74 -0.08 6.46
C LYS A 365 19.25 -0.66 5.14
N ASP A 366 19.22 -1.99 4.98
CA ASP A 366 19.66 -2.69 3.77
C ASP A 366 18.63 -2.53 2.61
N THR A 367 17.32 -2.66 2.90
CA THR A 367 16.28 -2.70 1.88
C THR A 367 15.75 -1.33 1.44
N THR A 368 15.64 -0.35 2.36
CA THR A 368 15.03 0.96 2.06
C THR A 368 15.70 1.70 0.90
N PRO A 369 17.04 1.75 0.79
CA PRO A 369 17.71 2.48 -0.31
C PRO A 369 17.46 1.89 -1.70
N VAL A 370 17.12 0.59 -1.80
CA VAL A 370 16.90 -0.13 -3.07
C VAL A 370 15.42 -0.34 -3.37
N SER A 371 14.56 0.25 -2.54
CA SER A 371 13.10 0.16 -2.67
C SER A 371 12.61 1.01 -3.84
N LYS A 372 11.74 0.45 -4.68
CA LYS A 372 11.12 1.16 -5.78
C LYS A 372 9.72 0.65 -6.09
N VAL A 373 8.93 1.46 -6.78
CA VAL A 373 7.64 1.06 -7.30
C VAL A 373 7.82 -0.03 -8.35
N THR A 374 7.14 -1.16 -8.18
CA THR A 374 7.21 -2.33 -9.07
C THR A 374 5.91 -2.59 -9.84
N PHE A 375 4.82 -1.93 -9.48
CA PHE A 375 3.55 -1.98 -10.22
C PHE A 375 3.49 -0.89 -11.30
N TRP A 376 2.52 -1.02 -12.20
CA TRP A 376 2.28 -0.02 -13.24
C TRP A 376 1.29 1.05 -12.75
N PRO A 377 1.70 2.34 -12.62
CA PRO A 377 0.86 3.41 -12.08
C PRO A 377 -0.13 3.95 -13.13
N SER A 378 -0.87 3.07 -13.79
CA SER A 378 -1.94 3.40 -14.74
C SER A 378 -3.28 3.53 -14.02
N PRO A 379 -4.18 4.47 -14.43
CA PRO A 379 -5.56 4.49 -13.94
C PRO A 379 -6.33 3.20 -14.24
N GLN A 380 -5.96 2.45 -15.27
CA GLN A 380 -6.55 1.17 -15.65
C GLN A 380 -5.91 -0.02 -14.92
N TRP A 381 -4.90 0.23 -14.07
CA TRP A 381 -4.17 -0.83 -13.38
C TRP A 381 -5.03 -1.81 -12.58
N PRO A 382 -6.09 -1.41 -11.85
CA PRO A 382 -6.91 -2.36 -11.14
C PRO A 382 -7.48 -3.45 -12.05
N ASP A 383 -8.05 -3.09 -13.19
CA ASP A 383 -8.62 -4.05 -14.15
C ASP A 383 -7.53 -4.88 -14.85
N ILE A 384 -6.45 -4.22 -15.27
CA ILE A 384 -5.31 -4.88 -15.93
C ILE A 384 -4.63 -5.87 -14.97
N GLY A 385 -4.34 -5.42 -13.74
CA GLY A 385 -3.68 -6.24 -12.75
C GLY A 385 -4.54 -7.41 -12.28
N ASP A 386 -5.85 -7.24 -12.18
CA ASP A 386 -6.75 -8.34 -11.81
C ASP A 386 -6.89 -9.37 -12.94
N ASN A 387 -6.97 -8.93 -14.22
CA ASN A 387 -6.93 -9.82 -15.38
C ASN A 387 -5.63 -10.64 -15.44
N LEU A 388 -4.48 -9.96 -15.30
CA LEU A 388 -3.18 -10.62 -15.24
C LEU A 388 -3.10 -11.59 -14.06
N GLY A 389 -3.67 -11.21 -12.91
CA GLY A 389 -3.72 -12.05 -11.71
C GLY A 389 -4.45 -13.38 -11.92
N VAL A 390 -5.53 -13.37 -12.70
CA VAL A 390 -6.23 -14.60 -13.11
C VAL A 390 -5.33 -15.48 -13.96
N ALA A 391 -4.70 -14.91 -15.01
CA ALA A 391 -3.82 -15.66 -15.90
C ALA A 391 -2.63 -16.28 -15.14
N LEU A 392 -2.02 -15.54 -14.22
CA LEU A 392 -0.92 -16.04 -13.37
C LEU A 392 -1.38 -17.17 -12.44
N GLU A 393 -2.55 -17.06 -11.78
CA GLU A 393 -3.07 -18.15 -10.93
C GLU A 393 -3.33 -19.42 -11.73
N GLU A 394 -3.88 -19.30 -12.94
CA GLU A 394 -4.10 -20.44 -13.83
C GLU A 394 -2.80 -21.13 -14.26
N ILE A 395 -1.74 -20.33 -14.50
CA ILE A 395 -0.41 -20.86 -14.78
C ILE A 395 0.16 -21.57 -13.54
N PHE A 396 0.10 -20.96 -12.35
CA PHE A 396 0.65 -21.50 -11.11
C PHE A 396 -0.04 -22.80 -10.68
N THR A 397 -1.35 -22.91 -10.91
CA THR A 397 -2.12 -24.14 -10.64
C THR A 397 -1.96 -25.19 -11.71
N GLY A 398 -1.36 -24.86 -12.86
CA GLY A 398 -1.17 -25.74 -14.01
C GLY A 398 -2.43 -25.94 -14.86
N THR A 399 -3.48 -25.17 -14.62
CA THR A 399 -4.68 -25.12 -15.45
C THR A 399 -4.38 -24.55 -16.83
N GLN A 400 -3.52 -23.50 -16.88
CA GLN A 400 -2.96 -22.96 -18.11
C GLN A 400 -1.48 -23.37 -18.24
N LYS A 401 -1.09 -23.97 -19.37
CA LYS A 401 0.26 -24.44 -19.64
C LYS A 401 1.03 -23.58 -20.64
N ASP A 402 0.32 -22.85 -21.49
CA ASP A 402 0.90 -21.90 -22.46
C ASP A 402 1.10 -20.55 -21.77
N ILE A 403 2.27 -20.37 -21.15
CA ILE A 403 2.63 -19.11 -20.48
C ILE A 403 2.66 -17.95 -21.47
N GLN A 404 3.23 -18.14 -22.65
CA GLN A 404 3.33 -17.08 -23.67
C GLN A 404 1.95 -16.64 -24.14
N GLY A 405 1.06 -17.60 -24.46
CA GLY A 405 -0.31 -17.32 -24.86
C GLY A 405 -1.08 -16.55 -23.80
N ALA A 406 -1.03 -17.02 -22.52
CA ALA A 406 -1.70 -16.36 -21.41
C ALA A 406 -1.21 -14.89 -21.17
N LEU A 407 0.09 -14.67 -21.28
CA LEU A 407 0.64 -13.32 -21.17
C LEU A 407 0.30 -12.44 -22.38
N ASN A 408 0.21 -13.03 -23.60
CA ASN A 408 -0.25 -12.30 -24.77
C ASN A 408 -1.70 -11.84 -24.62
N ASP A 409 -2.59 -12.73 -24.17
CA ASP A 409 -4.02 -12.40 -23.94
C ASP A 409 -4.18 -11.31 -22.90
N SER A 410 -3.44 -11.39 -21.78
CA SER A 410 -3.47 -10.35 -20.74
C SER A 410 -2.87 -9.02 -21.22
N THR A 411 -1.84 -9.05 -22.09
CA THR A 411 -1.26 -7.85 -22.67
C THR A 411 -2.23 -7.20 -23.67
N GLN A 412 -2.93 -7.99 -24.48
CA GLN A 412 -3.97 -7.51 -25.38
C GLN A 412 -5.13 -6.89 -24.60
N TYR A 413 -5.60 -7.55 -23.52
CA TYR A 413 -6.61 -6.97 -22.62
C TYR A 413 -6.19 -5.59 -22.10
N ALA A 414 -4.92 -5.44 -21.71
CA ALA A 414 -4.40 -4.16 -21.23
C ALA A 414 -4.40 -3.08 -22.32
N GLN A 415 -4.07 -3.43 -23.56
CA GLN A 415 -4.14 -2.53 -24.71
C GLN A 415 -5.58 -2.05 -24.94
N ASP A 416 -6.54 -2.97 -24.98
CA ASP A 416 -7.95 -2.67 -25.16
C ASP A 416 -8.51 -1.77 -24.05
N ALA A 417 -8.15 -2.04 -22.78
CA ALA A 417 -8.56 -1.22 -21.63
C ALA A 417 -8.02 0.22 -21.73
N MET A 418 -6.76 0.39 -22.19
CA MET A 418 -6.17 1.70 -22.39
C MET A 418 -6.79 2.46 -23.57
N GLU A 419 -7.15 1.78 -24.66
CA GLU A 419 -7.81 2.39 -25.82
C GLU A 419 -9.22 2.86 -25.49
N HIS A 420 -9.99 2.06 -24.74
CA HIS A 420 -11.34 2.44 -24.29
C HIS A 420 -11.30 3.69 -23.38
N ALA A 421 -10.29 3.82 -22.54
CA ALA A 421 -10.14 4.98 -21.67
C ALA A 421 -9.73 6.29 -22.40
N ARG A 422 -9.32 6.22 -23.67
CA ARG A 422 -8.96 7.39 -24.50
C ARG A 422 -10.15 7.93 -25.32
N LYS A 423 -11.22 7.14 -25.47
CA LYS A 423 -12.47 7.50 -26.17
C LYS A 423 -13.45 8.14 -25.19
#